data_1d141ba1a1306b09d80c542eb563802b
#
_entry.id   1d141ba1a1306b09d80c542eb563802b
#
_cell.length_a   1.000
_cell.length_b   1.000
_cell.length_c   1.000
_cell.angle_alpha   90.00
_cell.angle_beta   90.00
_cell.angle_gamma   90.00
#
_symmetry.space_group_name_H-M   'P 1'
#
loop_
_entity.id
_entity.type
_entity.pdbx_description
1 polymer ?
#
loop_
_entity_poly.entity_id
_entity_poly.type
_entity_poly.pdbx_seq_one_letter_code
_entity_poly.pdbx_strand_id
1 'polypeptide(L)'
;KEVFVTDSSYDPEAALAKMGIELKTPTAPVANYVNLVRSGNLIFLSGKGPSKEDGSYITGKLGKDLSIEEGYEAARMTAINQLVVLKAELGNLNRVKRIVKTFGMVNSTPEFESHPEVINGFSDLMVAVFGERGKHARSAVGMGSLPRNIAIEIEVIVEVE
;
A
#
# COMPACT_ATOMS: atom_id res chain seq x y z
N LYS A 1 28.42 -8.08 -6.96
CA LYS A 1 27.35 -7.19 -7.50
C LYS A 1 26.35 -8.08 -8.20
N GLU A 2 25.27 -8.45 -7.51
CA GLU A 2 24.16 -9.11 -8.16
C GLU A 2 23.51 -8.11 -9.11
N VAL A 3 23.57 -8.40 -10.39
CA VAL A 3 22.78 -7.70 -11.40
C VAL A 3 21.36 -8.19 -11.23
N PHE A 4 20.50 -7.41 -10.59
CA PHE A 4 19.08 -7.68 -10.59
C PHE A 4 18.58 -7.56 -12.02
N VAL A 5 18.43 -8.68 -12.68
CA VAL A 5 17.69 -8.74 -13.94
C VAL A 5 16.25 -8.48 -13.55
N THR A 6 15.77 -7.28 -13.83
CA THR A 6 14.34 -7.00 -13.76
C THR A 6 13.67 -7.92 -14.78
N ASP A 7 12.87 -8.87 -14.31
CA ASP A 7 12.07 -9.70 -15.21
C ASP A 7 11.05 -8.80 -15.91
N SER A 8 11.44 -8.31 -17.09
CA SER A 8 10.61 -7.44 -17.93
C SER A 8 9.38 -8.16 -18.50
N SER A 9 9.27 -9.47 -18.27
CA SER A 9 8.12 -10.27 -18.71
C SER A 9 6.93 -10.18 -17.75
N TYR A 10 7.15 -9.68 -16.51
CA TYR A 10 6.10 -9.61 -15.52
C TYR A 10 5.27 -8.33 -15.67
N ASP A 11 4.00 -8.50 -16.04
CA ASP A 11 3.08 -7.38 -16.31
C ASP A 11 2.13 -7.14 -15.12
N PRO A 12 2.30 -6.04 -14.37
CA PRO A 12 1.44 -5.70 -13.23
C PRO A 12 -0.02 -5.46 -13.64
N GLU A 13 -0.27 -4.90 -14.82
CA GLU A 13 -1.63 -4.67 -15.31
C GLU A 13 -2.36 -6.01 -15.55
N ALA A 14 -1.67 -6.98 -16.15
CA ALA A 14 -2.19 -8.32 -16.36
C ALA A 14 -2.40 -9.05 -15.02
N ALA A 15 -1.50 -8.89 -14.06
CA ALA A 15 -1.61 -9.49 -12.74
C ALA A 15 -2.87 -8.97 -11.99
N LEU A 16 -3.13 -7.67 -12.03
CA LEU A 16 -4.33 -7.08 -11.44
C LEU A 16 -5.60 -7.60 -12.10
N ALA A 17 -5.64 -7.66 -13.43
CA ALA A 17 -6.79 -8.19 -14.17
C ALA A 17 -7.08 -9.64 -13.79
N LYS A 18 -6.04 -10.47 -13.68
CA LYS A 18 -6.15 -11.88 -13.29
C LYS A 18 -6.68 -12.05 -11.87
N MET A 19 -6.37 -11.12 -10.97
CA MET A 19 -6.90 -11.09 -9.59
C MET A 19 -8.30 -10.49 -9.50
N GLY A 20 -8.86 -9.96 -10.61
CA GLY A 20 -10.14 -9.29 -10.62
C GLY A 20 -10.13 -7.91 -9.95
N ILE A 21 -8.96 -7.28 -9.85
CA ILE A 21 -8.80 -5.97 -9.25
C ILE A 21 -8.87 -4.90 -10.35
N GLU A 22 -9.90 -4.04 -10.26
CA GLU A 22 -10.07 -2.88 -11.12
C GLU A 22 -9.69 -1.62 -10.35
N LEU A 23 -8.76 -0.83 -10.88
CA LEU A 23 -8.31 0.41 -10.26
C LEU A 23 -9.17 1.58 -10.74
N LYS A 24 -9.81 2.25 -9.80
CA LYS A 24 -10.69 3.40 -10.05
C LYS A 24 -9.91 4.71 -10.06
N THR A 25 -10.59 5.80 -10.37
CA THR A 25 -10.01 7.14 -10.29
C THR A 25 -9.78 7.52 -8.82
N PRO A 26 -8.60 8.05 -8.46
CA PRO A 26 -8.32 8.45 -7.09
C PRO A 26 -9.15 9.67 -6.67
N THR A 27 -9.48 9.74 -5.39
CA THR A 27 -10.08 10.92 -4.79
C THR A 27 -9.02 11.98 -4.45
N ALA A 28 -9.38 13.24 -4.53
CA ALA A 28 -8.51 14.32 -4.10
C ALA A 28 -8.32 14.30 -2.57
N PRO A 29 -7.16 14.71 -2.07
CA PRO A 29 -6.95 14.88 -0.63
C PRO A 29 -7.87 15.93 -0.04
N VAL A 30 -8.29 15.72 1.21
CA VAL A 30 -9.19 16.65 1.93
C VAL A 30 -8.46 17.72 2.74
N ALA A 31 -7.13 17.69 2.75
CA ALA A 31 -6.28 18.64 3.49
C ALA A 31 -5.28 19.30 2.55
N ASN A 32 -4.48 20.21 3.09
CA ASN A 32 -3.49 20.95 2.31
C ASN A 32 -2.23 20.10 2.01
N TYR A 33 -2.42 19.02 1.25
CA TYR A 33 -1.35 18.16 0.74
C TYR A 33 -1.80 17.50 -0.57
N VAL A 34 -0.87 16.82 -1.24
CA VAL A 34 -1.09 16.09 -2.51
C VAL A 34 -0.99 14.58 -2.29
N ASN A 35 -1.53 13.77 -3.19
CA ASN A 35 -1.46 12.30 -3.10
C ASN A 35 -0.04 11.76 -3.24
N LEU A 36 0.82 12.47 -3.96
CA LEU A 36 2.21 12.09 -4.16
C LEU A 36 3.08 13.29 -4.50
N VAL A 37 4.39 13.12 -4.29
CA VAL A 37 5.41 14.05 -4.78
C VAL A 37 6.44 13.24 -5.54
N ARG A 38 6.83 13.72 -6.73
CA ARG A 38 7.91 13.12 -7.50
C ARG A 38 9.20 13.93 -7.31
N SER A 39 10.30 13.25 -7.04
CA SER A 39 11.64 13.83 -6.96
C SER A 39 12.59 12.93 -7.73
N GLY A 40 13.04 13.41 -8.92
CA GLY A 40 13.80 12.57 -9.84
C GLY A 40 12.99 11.35 -10.27
N ASN A 41 13.54 10.16 -10.06
CA ASN A 41 12.90 8.89 -10.37
C ASN A 41 12.15 8.29 -9.18
N LEU A 42 12.02 9.02 -8.07
CA LEU A 42 11.31 8.55 -6.88
C LEU A 42 9.95 9.25 -6.75
N ILE A 43 8.94 8.46 -6.47
CA ILE A 43 7.61 8.93 -6.07
C ILE A 43 7.43 8.65 -4.59
N PHE A 44 7.06 9.69 -3.85
CA PHE A 44 6.70 9.63 -2.43
C PHE A 44 5.18 9.69 -2.35
N LEU A 45 4.56 8.57 -1.99
CA LEU A 45 3.11 8.51 -1.83
C LEU A 45 2.73 8.94 -0.41
N SER A 46 1.78 9.85 -0.32
CA SER A 46 1.16 10.20 0.96
C SER A 46 0.49 9.00 1.60
N GLY A 47 0.40 8.97 2.92
CA GLY A 47 -0.28 7.91 3.64
C GLY A 47 -1.72 7.71 3.19
N LYS A 48 -2.12 6.45 2.99
CA LYS A 48 -3.48 6.05 2.67
C LYS A 48 -3.97 5.04 3.68
N GLY A 49 -5.27 5.03 3.89
CA GLY A 49 -5.96 4.06 4.73
C GLY A 49 -6.83 3.10 3.93
N PRO A 50 -7.52 2.18 4.63
CA PRO A 50 -8.38 1.17 4.00
C PRO A 50 -9.75 1.75 3.67
N SER A 51 -9.83 2.66 2.70
CA SER A 51 -11.09 3.21 2.23
C SER A 51 -11.82 2.21 1.34
N LYS A 52 -13.12 2.09 1.59
CA LYS A 52 -14.04 1.27 0.79
C LYS A 52 -14.60 2.06 -0.38
N GLU A 53 -15.34 1.39 -1.28
CA GLU A 53 -15.95 2.01 -2.45
C GLU A 53 -16.95 3.12 -2.11
N ASP A 54 -17.65 3.01 -0.98
CA ASP A 54 -18.61 4.01 -0.50
C ASP A 54 -17.95 5.21 0.19
N GLY A 55 -16.61 5.24 0.28
CA GLY A 55 -15.84 6.28 0.93
C GLY A 55 -15.66 6.09 2.44
N SER A 56 -16.29 5.10 3.06
CA SER A 56 -16.06 4.76 4.45
C SER A 56 -14.74 3.99 4.61
N TYR A 57 -14.24 3.91 5.85
CA TYR A 57 -13.00 3.22 6.17
C TYR A 57 -13.25 2.00 7.05
N ILE A 58 -12.35 1.02 6.96
CA ILE A 58 -12.23 0.00 8.00
C ILE A 58 -11.60 0.66 9.22
N THR A 59 -12.30 0.66 10.34
CA THR A 59 -11.90 1.34 11.59
C THR A 59 -11.75 0.35 12.72
N GLY A 60 -11.00 0.74 13.74
CA GLY A 60 -10.81 -0.03 14.97
C GLY A 60 -9.35 -0.39 15.22
N LYS A 61 -9.11 -0.96 16.40
CA LYS A 61 -7.77 -1.34 16.87
C LYS A 61 -7.54 -2.83 16.72
N LEU A 62 -6.39 -3.16 16.17
CA LEU A 62 -5.84 -4.52 16.21
C LEU A 62 -5.53 -4.88 17.67
N GLY A 63 -5.87 -6.09 18.05
CA GLY A 63 -5.73 -6.55 19.44
C GLY A 63 -6.97 -6.29 20.32
N LYS A 64 -7.96 -5.57 19.79
CA LYS A 64 -9.22 -5.27 20.52
C LYS A 64 -10.44 -5.40 19.61
N ASP A 65 -10.54 -4.56 18.58
CA ASP A 65 -11.74 -4.48 17.75
C ASP A 65 -11.66 -5.38 16.51
N LEU A 66 -10.44 -5.61 16.01
CA LEU A 66 -10.20 -6.32 14.75
C LEU A 66 -9.27 -7.51 14.97
N SER A 67 -9.54 -8.58 14.23
CA SER A 67 -8.65 -9.75 14.14
C SER A 67 -7.45 -9.46 13.23
N ILE A 68 -6.43 -10.31 13.29
CA ILE A 68 -5.27 -10.24 12.39
C ILE A 68 -5.73 -10.37 10.94
N GLU A 69 -6.66 -11.26 10.64
CA GLU A 69 -7.22 -11.47 9.31
C GLU A 69 -7.94 -10.22 8.80
N GLU A 70 -8.72 -9.57 9.63
CA GLU A 70 -9.38 -8.31 9.29
C GLU A 70 -8.37 -7.19 9.06
N GLY A 71 -7.31 -7.14 9.86
CA GLY A 71 -6.19 -6.22 9.67
C GLY A 71 -5.43 -6.47 8.36
N TYR A 72 -5.19 -7.74 8.03
CA TYR A 72 -4.58 -8.15 6.76
C TYR A 72 -5.40 -7.64 5.57
N GLU A 73 -6.72 -7.83 5.59
CA GLU A 73 -7.60 -7.35 4.53
C GLU A 73 -7.64 -5.81 4.46
N ALA A 74 -7.57 -5.13 5.61
CA ALA A 74 -7.46 -3.67 5.64
C ALA A 74 -6.14 -3.19 5.00
N ALA A 75 -5.03 -3.86 5.26
CA ALA A 75 -3.74 -3.56 4.65
C ALA A 75 -3.75 -3.84 3.13
N ARG A 76 -4.39 -4.92 2.70
CA ARG A 76 -4.58 -5.24 1.27
C ARG A 76 -5.41 -4.16 0.57
N MET A 77 -6.49 -3.72 1.16
CA MET A 77 -7.32 -2.64 0.64
C MET A 77 -6.53 -1.33 0.53
N THR A 78 -5.69 -1.03 1.52
CA THR A 78 -4.80 0.13 1.50
C THR A 78 -3.79 0.04 0.34
N ALA A 79 -3.26 -1.15 0.04
CA ALA A 79 -2.40 -1.38 -1.12
C ALA A 79 -3.12 -1.05 -2.42
N ILE A 80 -4.36 -1.48 -2.59
CA ILE A 80 -5.18 -1.17 -3.76
C ILE A 80 -5.35 0.35 -3.89
N ASN A 81 -5.62 1.04 -2.79
CA ASN A 81 -5.78 2.50 -2.78
C ASN A 81 -4.50 3.23 -3.20
N GLN A 82 -3.33 2.72 -2.81
CA GLN A 82 -2.04 3.25 -3.28
C GLN A 82 -1.80 2.97 -4.77
N LEU A 83 -2.16 1.80 -5.25
CA LEU A 83 -2.06 1.45 -6.67
C LEU A 83 -2.97 2.34 -7.55
N VAL A 84 -4.13 2.73 -7.05
CA VAL A 84 -5.03 3.68 -7.72
C VAL A 84 -4.32 5.02 -7.96
N VAL A 85 -3.61 5.54 -6.97
CA VAL A 85 -2.85 6.79 -7.09
C VAL A 85 -1.70 6.63 -8.08
N LEU A 86 -0.93 5.55 -8.00
CA LEU A 86 0.17 5.27 -8.93
C LEU A 86 -0.32 5.14 -10.38
N LYS A 87 -1.40 4.41 -10.60
CA LYS A 87 -1.99 4.22 -11.92
C LYS A 87 -2.41 5.55 -12.55
N ALA A 88 -3.05 6.42 -11.78
CA ALA A 88 -3.47 7.74 -12.25
C ALA A 88 -2.27 8.61 -12.64
N GLU A 89 -1.19 8.56 -11.87
CA GLU A 89 0.02 9.34 -12.15
C GLU A 89 0.81 8.80 -13.34
N LEU A 90 0.99 7.48 -13.40
CA LEU A 90 1.87 6.85 -14.38
C LEU A 90 1.17 6.47 -15.69
N GLY A 91 -0.15 6.32 -15.69
CA GLY A 91 -0.93 5.79 -16.81
C GLY A 91 -0.79 4.28 -16.99
N ASN A 92 0.40 3.73 -16.77
CA ASN A 92 0.67 2.30 -16.82
C ASN A 92 1.61 1.90 -15.68
N LEU A 93 1.23 0.91 -14.88
CA LEU A 93 2.02 0.43 -13.74
C LEU A 93 3.30 -0.30 -14.15
N ASN A 94 3.47 -0.66 -15.43
CA ASN A 94 4.74 -1.17 -15.94
C ASN A 94 5.90 -0.16 -15.83
N ARG A 95 5.60 1.11 -15.64
CA ARG A 95 6.60 2.16 -15.40
C ARG A 95 7.18 2.12 -13.99
N VAL A 96 6.64 1.32 -13.09
CA VAL A 96 7.22 1.08 -11.77
C VAL A 96 8.45 0.19 -11.93
N LYS A 97 9.61 0.71 -11.56
CA LYS A 97 10.86 -0.07 -11.54
C LYS A 97 10.99 -0.89 -10.27
N ARG A 98 10.53 -0.34 -9.14
CA ARG A 98 10.66 -0.99 -7.84
C ARG A 98 9.79 -0.30 -6.80
N ILE A 99 9.17 -1.09 -5.94
CA ILE A 99 8.69 -0.60 -4.64
C ILE A 99 9.92 -0.53 -3.73
N VAL A 100 10.26 0.65 -3.23
CA VAL A 100 11.52 0.87 -2.52
C VAL A 100 11.35 0.70 -1.01
N LYS A 101 10.42 1.44 -0.44
CA LYS A 101 10.21 1.50 1.01
C LYS A 101 8.73 1.58 1.32
N THR A 102 8.30 0.78 2.27
CA THR A 102 6.94 0.80 2.82
C THR A 102 7.01 1.09 4.32
N PHE A 103 6.25 2.06 4.76
CA PHE A 103 6.03 2.32 6.17
C PHE A 103 4.60 1.99 6.53
N GLY A 104 4.40 0.86 7.20
CA GLY A 104 3.10 0.34 7.62
C GLY A 104 2.81 0.68 9.08
N MET A 105 1.74 1.43 9.30
CA MET A 105 1.28 1.87 10.62
C MET A 105 -0.01 1.14 10.98
N VAL A 106 0.00 0.44 12.10
CA VAL A 106 -1.14 -0.33 12.60
C VAL A 106 -1.74 0.40 13.80
N ASN A 107 -3.03 0.72 13.72
CA ASN A 107 -3.79 1.19 14.88
C ASN A 107 -3.97 -0.01 15.82
N SER A 108 -3.24 -0.04 16.92
CA SER A 108 -3.17 -1.24 17.77
C SER A 108 -3.19 -0.91 19.24
N THR A 109 -3.58 -1.89 20.04
CA THR A 109 -3.39 -1.83 21.49
C THR A 109 -1.90 -1.91 21.83
N PRO A 110 -1.48 -1.44 23.03
CA PRO A 110 -0.06 -1.51 23.42
C PRO A 110 0.50 -2.94 23.48
N GLU A 111 -0.35 -3.93 23.70
CA GLU A 111 0.06 -5.34 23.82
C GLU A 111 0.08 -6.10 22.50
N PHE A 112 -0.44 -5.51 21.44
CA PHE A 112 -0.46 -6.14 20.12
C PHE A 112 0.95 -6.30 19.57
N GLU A 113 1.29 -7.46 19.03
CA GLU A 113 2.64 -7.80 18.57
C GLU A 113 2.70 -8.25 17.09
N SER A 114 1.54 -8.50 16.47
CA SER A 114 1.47 -9.11 15.13
C SER A 114 1.38 -8.08 14.00
N HIS A 115 2.09 -6.97 14.10
CA HIS A 115 2.15 -5.93 13.08
C HIS A 115 2.66 -6.46 11.72
N PRO A 116 3.71 -7.32 11.67
CA PRO A 116 4.18 -7.87 10.40
C PRO A 116 3.10 -8.67 9.67
N GLU A 117 2.36 -9.52 10.39
CA GLU A 117 1.30 -10.35 9.83
C GLU A 117 0.19 -9.51 9.21
N VAL A 118 -0.15 -8.40 9.85
CA VAL A 118 -1.16 -7.45 9.35
C VAL A 118 -0.66 -6.72 8.10
N ILE A 119 0.52 -6.14 8.15
CA ILE A 119 1.07 -5.38 7.01
C ILE A 119 1.43 -6.30 5.83
N ASN A 120 1.57 -7.59 6.05
CA ASN A 120 1.71 -8.56 4.96
C ASN A 120 0.56 -8.49 3.94
N GLY A 121 -0.63 -8.03 4.33
CA GLY A 121 -1.73 -7.80 3.39
C GLY A 121 -1.35 -6.82 2.29
N PHE A 122 -0.59 -5.79 2.62
CA PHE A 122 -0.01 -4.84 1.68
C PHE A 122 1.14 -5.48 0.88
N SER A 123 2.12 -6.03 1.57
CA SER A 123 3.35 -6.54 0.96
C SER A 123 3.09 -7.72 0.03
N ASP A 124 2.20 -8.63 0.40
CA ASP A 124 1.82 -9.77 -0.43
C ASP A 124 1.18 -9.31 -1.74
N LEU A 125 0.31 -8.28 -1.69
CA LEU A 125 -0.29 -7.75 -2.91
C LEU A 125 0.76 -7.08 -3.81
N MET A 126 1.67 -6.32 -3.25
CA MET A 126 2.75 -5.67 -4.03
C MET A 126 3.62 -6.71 -4.75
N VAL A 127 3.95 -7.81 -4.10
CA VAL A 127 4.70 -8.91 -4.73
C VAL A 127 3.84 -9.63 -5.78
N ALA A 128 2.55 -9.85 -5.51
CA ALA A 128 1.65 -10.48 -6.49
C ALA A 128 1.48 -9.62 -7.75
N VAL A 129 1.47 -8.28 -7.60
CA VAL A 129 1.30 -7.34 -8.71
C VAL A 129 2.60 -7.13 -9.49
N PHE A 130 3.73 -6.95 -8.80
CA PHE A 130 4.99 -6.53 -9.40
C PHE A 130 6.07 -7.62 -9.46
N GLY A 131 5.84 -8.79 -8.88
CA GLY A 131 6.86 -9.83 -8.79
C GLY A 131 8.06 -9.35 -7.97
N GLU A 132 9.28 -9.62 -8.43
CA GLU A 132 10.51 -9.19 -7.74
C GLU A 132 10.58 -7.67 -7.52
N ARG A 133 10.01 -6.87 -8.42
CA ARG A 133 9.94 -5.42 -8.28
C ARG A 133 9.07 -4.97 -7.10
N GLY A 134 8.19 -5.82 -6.62
CA GLY A 134 7.32 -5.56 -5.48
C GLY A 134 7.98 -5.78 -4.12
N LYS A 135 9.11 -6.46 -4.06
CA LYS A 135 9.85 -6.69 -2.82
C LYS A 135 10.52 -5.39 -2.36
N HIS A 136 10.24 -4.99 -1.14
CA HIS A 136 10.58 -3.67 -0.62
C HIS A 136 11.20 -3.76 0.77
N ALA A 137 11.96 -2.74 1.17
CA ALA A 137 12.33 -2.52 2.57
C ALA A 137 11.10 -2.04 3.35
N ARG A 138 10.94 -2.47 4.60
CA ARG A 138 9.71 -2.23 5.34
C ARG A 138 9.95 -2.00 6.83
N SER A 139 9.15 -1.10 7.42
CA SER A 139 8.85 -1.09 8.85
C SER A 139 7.35 -1.28 9.04
N ALA A 140 6.96 -2.14 9.98
CA ALA A 140 5.59 -2.37 10.38
C ALA A 140 5.50 -2.15 11.89
N VAL A 141 4.80 -1.10 12.30
CA VAL A 141 4.80 -0.60 13.68
C VAL A 141 3.39 -0.31 14.16
N GLY A 142 3.20 -0.29 15.49
CA GLY A 142 1.96 0.10 16.12
C GLY A 142 1.91 1.58 16.42
N MET A 143 0.75 2.18 16.23
CA MET A 143 0.44 3.56 16.58
C MET A 143 -0.59 3.59 17.70
N GLY A 144 -0.40 4.52 18.64
CA GLY A 144 -1.36 4.73 19.73
C GLY A 144 -2.73 5.19 19.23
N SER A 145 -2.76 5.87 18.09
CA SER A 145 -3.98 6.24 17.36
C SER A 145 -3.65 6.51 15.90
N LEU A 146 -4.65 6.40 15.05
CA LEU A 146 -4.59 6.86 13.66
C LEU A 146 -5.77 7.79 13.38
N PRO A 147 -5.65 8.71 12.41
CA PRO A 147 -6.72 9.65 12.10
C PRO A 147 -8.04 8.93 11.87
N ARG A 148 -9.13 9.43 12.44
CA ARG A 148 -10.48 8.88 12.31
C ARG A 148 -10.61 7.41 12.70
N ASN A 149 -9.71 6.96 13.56
CA ASN A 149 -9.67 5.57 14.03
C ASN A 149 -9.52 4.52 12.92
N ILE A 150 -8.92 4.89 11.79
CA ILE A 150 -8.67 3.92 10.72
C ILE A 150 -7.74 2.81 11.24
N ALA A 151 -7.92 1.60 10.72
CA ALA A 151 -7.18 0.43 11.20
C ALA A 151 -5.69 0.46 10.80
N ILE A 152 -5.43 0.96 9.60
CA ILE A 152 -4.12 0.93 8.94
C ILE A 152 -3.87 2.25 8.24
N GLU A 153 -2.61 2.69 8.24
CA GLU A 153 -2.14 3.74 7.33
C GLU A 153 -0.79 3.34 6.77
N ILE A 154 -0.61 3.49 5.46
CA ILE A 154 0.63 3.06 4.79
C ILE A 154 1.09 4.14 3.82
N GLU A 155 2.36 4.53 3.95
CA GLU A 155 3.06 5.38 2.98
C GLU A 155 4.15 4.58 2.26
N VAL A 156 4.46 4.97 1.03
CA VAL A 156 5.33 4.19 0.14
C VAL A 156 6.25 5.10 -0.66
N ILE A 157 7.47 4.65 -0.86
CA ILE A 157 8.42 5.24 -1.82
C ILE A 157 8.57 4.26 -2.97
N VAL A 158 8.40 4.76 -4.21
CA VAL A 158 8.42 3.97 -5.44
C VAL A 158 9.45 4.56 -6.41
N GLU A 159 10.28 3.70 -7.00
CA GLU A 159 11.16 4.10 -8.09
C GLU A 159 10.45 3.85 -9.43
N VAL A 160 10.52 4.84 -10.33
CA VAL A 160 9.86 4.80 -11.64
C VAL A 160 10.83 5.19 -12.75
N GLU A 161 10.41 4.92 -13.98
CA GLU A 161 11.15 5.33 -15.17
C GLU A 161 11.08 6.84 -15.40
#